data_3fcde19993456d6e60d1a014c6482af9
#
_entry.id   3fcde19993456d6e60d1a014c6482af9
#
_cell.length_a   1.000
_cell.length_b   1.000
_cell.length_c   1.000
_cell.angle_alpha   90.00
_cell.angle_beta   90.00
_cell.angle_gamma   90.00
#
_symmetry.space_group_name_H-M   'P 1'
#
loop_
_entity.id
_entity.type
_entity.pdbx_description
1 polymer ?
#
loop_
_entity_poly.entity_id
_entity_poly.type
_entity_poly.pdbx_seq_one_letter_code
_entity_poly.pdbx_strand_id
1 'polypeptide(L)'
;VLYQNDDYGKDYLKGFEDGLGDKAKTMIISKITYEVTDPTVDSQIVSLKASGADTFFNITTPKFAAQVIKKAHEIGWKPTQYLNSVSNATGSVLVPAGVDASTGIYSAFYIKDPTDPQFQKGKEWDDFVAFMKKYHPTGAMNDNFNVYGYTVGQTMVEVLKKAGDNLTRENVMKQAAN
;
A
#
# COMPACT_ATOMS: atom_id res chain seq x y z
N VAL A 1 -11.90 11.61 -3.19
CA VAL A 1 -10.53 11.19 -2.84
C VAL A 1 -10.26 11.51 -1.37
N LEU A 2 -9.60 10.60 -0.63
CA LEU A 2 -9.05 10.82 0.70
C LEU A 2 -7.54 10.60 0.67
N TYR A 3 -6.77 11.56 1.18
CA TYR A 3 -5.31 11.50 1.16
C TYR A 3 -4.68 12.12 2.41
N GLN A 4 -3.48 11.64 2.77
CA GLN A 4 -2.70 12.19 3.88
C GLN A 4 -2.23 13.61 3.55
N ASN A 5 -2.31 14.54 4.51
CA ASN A 5 -1.93 15.94 4.29
C ASN A 5 -0.42 16.14 4.43
N ASP A 6 0.34 15.48 3.57
CA ASP A 6 1.79 15.61 3.44
C ASP A 6 2.22 15.42 1.98
N ASP A 7 3.52 15.39 1.74
CA ASP A 7 4.07 15.24 0.39
C ASP A 7 3.64 13.92 -0.25
N TYR A 8 3.60 12.81 0.51
CA TYR A 8 3.12 11.53 0.00
C TYR A 8 1.70 11.62 -0.58
N GLY A 9 0.76 12.13 0.21
CA GLY A 9 -0.64 12.21 -0.20
C GLY A 9 -0.86 13.21 -1.32
N LYS A 10 -0.17 14.35 -1.29
CA LYS A 10 -0.26 15.40 -2.31
C LYS A 10 0.33 14.97 -3.65
N ASP A 11 1.48 14.30 -3.64
CA ASP A 11 2.11 13.79 -4.86
C ASP A 11 1.29 12.67 -5.49
N TYR A 12 0.70 11.81 -4.65
CA TYR A 12 -0.18 10.75 -5.12
C TYR A 12 -1.46 11.33 -5.77
N LEU A 13 -2.08 12.34 -5.11
CA LEU A 13 -3.22 13.06 -5.67
C LEU A 13 -2.86 13.74 -6.99
N LYS A 14 -1.70 14.42 -7.03
CA LYS A 14 -1.21 15.05 -8.25
C LYS A 14 -1.06 14.04 -9.39
N GLY A 15 -0.43 12.90 -9.14
CA GLY A 15 -0.30 11.83 -10.14
C GLY A 15 -1.65 11.31 -10.63
N PHE A 16 -2.64 11.22 -9.74
CA PHE A 16 -4.00 10.85 -10.10
C PHE A 16 -4.68 11.91 -10.98
N GLU A 17 -4.54 13.20 -10.62
CA GLU A 17 -5.05 14.32 -11.42
C GLU A 17 -4.38 14.39 -12.80
N ASP A 18 -3.06 14.22 -12.87
CA ASP A 18 -2.30 14.18 -14.12
C ASP A 18 -2.78 13.02 -15.03
N GLY A 19 -3.04 11.83 -14.43
CA GLY A 19 -3.56 10.68 -15.16
C GLY A 19 -4.98 10.88 -15.71
N LEU A 20 -5.82 11.66 -15.03
CA LEU A 20 -7.16 12.02 -15.49
C LEU A 20 -7.13 13.17 -16.53
N GLY A 21 -6.07 13.97 -16.55
CA GLY A 21 -5.94 15.15 -17.40
C GLY A 21 -7.10 16.14 -17.19
N ASP A 22 -7.65 16.68 -18.27
CA ASP A 22 -8.75 17.66 -18.21
C ASP A 22 -9.99 17.14 -17.48
N LYS A 23 -10.20 15.82 -17.43
CA LYS A 23 -11.33 15.20 -16.73
C LYS A 23 -11.22 15.32 -15.20
N ALA A 24 -10.03 15.56 -14.65
CA ALA A 24 -9.86 15.71 -13.20
C ALA A 24 -10.78 16.77 -12.61
N LYS A 25 -11.00 17.89 -13.33
CA LYS A 25 -11.84 19.01 -12.90
C LYS A 25 -13.32 18.65 -12.74
N THR A 26 -13.80 17.67 -13.46
CA THR A 26 -15.21 17.25 -13.46
C THR A 26 -15.43 15.93 -12.75
N MET A 27 -14.44 15.05 -12.71
CA MET A 27 -14.56 13.73 -12.09
C MET A 27 -14.24 13.74 -10.60
N ILE A 28 -13.30 14.60 -10.14
CA ILE A 28 -12.96 14.70 -8.72
C ILE A 28 -13.89 15.71 -8.05
N ILE A 29 -15.01 15.23 -7.54
CA ILE A 29 -16.04 16.05 -6.90
C ILE A 29 -15.75 16.39 -5.44
N SER A 30 -14.88 15.64 -4.79
CA SER A 30 -14.49 15.86 -3.38
C SER A 30 -13.07 15.40 -3.12
N LYS A 31 -12.29 16.28 -2.47
CA LYS A 31 -10.91 16.00 -2.00
C LYS A 31 -10.86 16.33 -0.51
N ILE A 32 -10.60 15.33 0.31
CA ILE A 32 -10.53 15.47 1.77
C ILE A 32 -9.17 14.96 2.26
N THR A 33 -8.62 15.63 3.26
CA THR A 33 -7.36 15.26 3.89
C THR A 33 -7.56 14.69 5.28
N TYR A 34 -6.54 14.03 5.78
CA TYR A 34 -6.36 13.69 7.18
C TYR A 34 -4.89 13.91 7.59
N GLU A 35 -4.67 14.08 8.89
CA GLU A 35 -3.32 14.18 9.47
C GLU A 35 -2.89 12.82 10.06
N VAL A 36 -1.59 12.54 10.06
CA VAL A 36 -1.05 11.30 10.68
C VAL A 36 -1.34 11.22 12.18
N THR A 37 -1.59 12.35 12.81
CA THR A 37 -1.94 12.49 14.22
C THR A 37 -3.42 12.34 14.51
N ASP A 38 -4.26 12.26 13.48
CA ASP A 38 -5.70 12.09 13.67
C ASP A 38 -5.97 10.74 14.36
N PRO A 39 -6.87 10.71 15.35
CA PRO A 39 -7.23 9.46 16.00
C PRO A 39 -8.04 8.54 15.06
N THR A 40 -8.92 9.13 14.25
CA THR A 40 -9.79 8.45 13.28
C THR A 40 -10.02 9.29 12.03
N VAL A 41 -10.57 8.66 10.99
CA VAL A 41 -10.98 9.31 9.73
C VAL A 41 -12.49 9.19 9.48
N ASP A 42 -13.26 8.97 10.51
CA ASP A 42 -14.70 8.71 10.44
C ASP A 42 -15.48 9.86 9.82
N SER A 43 -15.17 11.10 10.23
CA SER A 43 -15.83 12.32 9.73
C SER A 43 -15.54 12.53 8.24
N GLN A 44 -14.32 12.22 7.80
CA GLN A 44 -13.93 12.30 6.39
C GLN A 44 -14.75 11.33 5.54
N ILE A 45 -14.96 10.09 6.02
CA ILE A 45 -15.75 9.09 5.29
C ILE A 45 -17.22 9.45 5.24
N VAL A 46 -17.79 9.98 6.32
CA VAL A 46 -19.17 10.48 6.33
C VAL A 46 -19.34 11.63 5.30
N SER A 47 -18.39 12.56 5.25
CA SER A 47 -18.40 13.67 4.30
C SER A 47 -18.26 13.20 2.85
N LEU A 48 -17.39 12.20 2.59
CA LEU A 48 -17.24 11.63 1.26
C LEU A 48 -18.51 10.90 0.80
N LYS A 49 -19.17 10.14 1.68
CA LYS A 49 -20.47 9.56 1.36
C LYS A 49 -21.51 10.64 1.03
N ALA A 50 -21.56 11.72 1.82
CA ALA A 50 -22.50 12.82 1.60
C ALA A 50 -22.26 13.59 0.29
N SER A 51 -21.06 13.53 -0.29
CA SER A 51 -20.76 14.12 -1.60
C SER A 51 -21.48 13.45 -2.77
N GLY A 52 -22.02 12.27 -2.56
CA GLY A 52 -22.67 11.49 -3.64
C GLY A 52 -21.70 10.80 -4.58
N ALA A 53 -20.40 10.72 -4.25
CA ALA A 53 -19.41 10.04 -5.07
C ALA A 53 -19.73 8.54 -5.19
N ASP A 54 -19.69 8.03 -6.41
CA ASP A 54 -19.86 6.60 -6.76
C ASP A 54 -18.52 5.86 -6.83
N THR A 55 -17.45 6.60 -6.91
CA THR A 55 -16.08 6.11 -6.99
C THR A 55 -15.22 6.75 -5.92
N PHE A 56 -14.42 5.95 -5.25
CA PHE A 56 -13.57 6.41 -4.15
C PHE A 56 -12.11 5.99 -4.38
N PHE A 57 -11.22 6.98 -4.49
CA PHE A 57 -9.79 6.75 -4.49
C PHE A 57 -9.22 6.97 -3.08
N ASN A 58 -8.78 5.87 -2.48
CA ASN A 58 -8.26 5.80 -1.11
C ASN A 58 -6.73 5.84 -1.14
N ILE A 59 -6.16 7.01 -0.78
CA ILE A 59 -4.70 7.26 -0.73
C ILE A 59 -4.24 7.35 0.72
N THR A 60 -4.83 6.56 1.60
CA THR A 60 -4.46 6.56 3.01
C THR A 60 -3.32 5.57 3.29
N THR A 61 -2.60 5.81 4.38
CA THR A 61 -1.60 4.87 4.90
C THR A 61 -2.25 3.70 5.64
N PRO A 62 -1.56 2.57 5.88
CA PRO A 62 -2.16 1.30 6.30
C PRO A 62 -3.15 1.38 7.48
N LYS A 63 -2.76 2.05 8.57
CA LYS A 63 -3.63 2.22 9.75
C LYS A 63 -4.97 2.87 9.38
N PHE A 64 -4.89 3.94 8.61
CA PHE A 64 -6.08 4.71 8.22
C PHE A 64 -6.86 4.00 7.12
N ALA A 65 -6.21 3.27 6.21
CA ALA A 65 -6.89 2.47 5.20
C ALA A 65 -7.82 1.42 5.84
N ALA A 66 -7.37 0.72 6.87
CA ALA A 66 -8.21 -0.23 7.59
C ALA A 66 -9.42 0.47 8.24
N GLN A 67 -9.24 1.64 8.84
CA GLN A 67 -10.35 2.44 9.42
C GLN A 67 -11.34 2.89 8.34
N VAL A 68 -10.84 3.41 7.21
CA VAL A 68 -11.63 3.87 6.06
C VAL A 68 -12.51 2.76 5.51
N ILE A 69 -11.93 1.59 5.24
CA ILE A 69 -12.63 0.44 4.67
C ILE A 69 -13.73 -0.02 5.63
N LYS A 70 -13.38 -0.19 6.91
CA LYS A 70 -14.33 -0.57 7.95
C LYS A 70 -15.45 0.44 8.09
N LYS A 71 -15.14 1.74 8.16
CA LYS A 71 -16.13 2.80 8.32
C LYS A 71 -17.07 2.92 7.12
N ALA A 72 -16.55 2.84 5.90
CA ALA A 72 -17.37 2.85 4.70
C ALA A 72 -18.41 1.70 4.70
N HIS A 73 -17.96 0.51 5.10
CA HIS A 73 -18.84 -0.65 5.24
C HIS A 73 -19.91 -0.44 6.33
N GLU A 74 -19.51 0.01 7.52
CA GLU A 74 -20.43 0.26 8.65
C GLU A 74 -21.55 1.24 8.33
N ILE A 75 -21.24 2.31 7.59
CA ILE A 75 -22.25 3.31 7.19
C ILE A 75 -22.98 2.94 5.90
N GLY A 76 -22.72 1.75 5.33
CA GLY A 76 -23.37 1.29 4.10
C GLY A 76 -23.00 2.09 2.86
N TRP A 77 -21.81 2.70 2.82
CA TRP A 77 -21.29 3.35 1.62
C TRP A 77 -20.51 2.35 0.77
N LYS A 78 -20.96 2.13 -0.47
CA LYS A 78 -20.43 1.11 -1.38
C LYS A 78 -20.00 1.71 -2.72
N PRO A 79 -19.01 2.61 -2.74
CA PRO A 79 -18.47 3.12 -3.99
C PRO A 79 -17.60 2.06 -4.66
N THR A 80 -17.30 2.22 -5.94
CA THR A 80 -16.16 1.53 -6.55
C THR A 80 -14.89 2.06 -5.90
N GLN A 81 -14.22 1.23 -5.09
CA GLN A 81 -13.07 1.68 -4.32
C GLN A 81 -11.75 1.25 -4.95
N TYR A 82 -10.89 2.23 -5.18
CA TYR A 82 -9.49 2.04 -5.56
C TYR A 82 -8.59 2.35 -4.37
N LEU A 83 -7.75 1.39 -3.99
CA LEU A 83 -6.83 1.50 -2.86
C LEU A 83 -5.39 1.59 -3.37
N ASN A 84 -4.62 2.51 -2.82
CA ASN A 84 -3.20 2.64 -3.14
C ASN A 84 -2.39 1.37 -2.75
N SER A 85 -1.26 1.16 -3.42
CA SER A 85 -0.41 -0.03 -3.22
C SER A 85 0.24 -0.13 -1.85
N VAL A 86 0.41 0.99 -1.15
CA VAL A 86 1.03 1.03 0.19
C VAL A 86 0.13 0.39 1.24
N SER A 87 -1.18 0.35 1.01
CA SER A 87 -2.18 -0.04 2.00
C SER A 87 -2.99 -1.29 1.62
N ASN A 88 -2.53 -2.06 0.64
CA ASN A 88 -3.26 -3.24 0.15
C ASN A 88 -2.81 -4.57 0.77
N ALA A 89 -2.00 -4.54 1.82
CA ALA A 89 -1.53 -5.74 2.50
C ALA A 89 -2.70 -6.55 3.08
N THR A 90 -2.84 -7.80 2.63
CA THR A 90 -3.96 -8.67 3.05
C THR A 90 -3.92 -8.92 4.55
N GLY A 91 -2.76 -9.30 5.11
CA GLY A 91 -2.64 -9.70 6.52
C GLY A 91 -2.78 -8.55 7.50
N SER A 92 -2.19 -7.38 7.21
CA SER A 92 -2.10 -6.26 8.15
C SER A 92 -3.09 -5.12 7.91
N VAL A 93 -3.78 -5.11 6.75
CA VAL A 93 -4.75 -4.05 6.42
C VAL A 93 -6.14 -4.60 6.10
N LEU A 94 -6.25 -5.48 5.09
CA LEU A 94 -7.56 -5.89 4.57
C LEU A 94 -8.29 -6.82 5.53
N VAL A 95 -7.61 -7.80 6.14
CA VAL A 95 -8.20 -8.70 7.13
C VAL A 95 -8.63 -7.95 8.39
N PRO A 96 -7.80 -7.07 9.01
CA PRO A 96 -8.23 -6.25 10.13
C PRO A 96 -9.38 -5.28 9.82
N ALA A 97 -9.48 -4.79 8.58
CA ALA A 97 -10.60 -3.96 8.14
C ALA A 97 -11.92 -4.73 8.04
N GLY A 98 -11.84 -6.05 7.90
CA GLY A 98 -12.95 -6.97 7.68
C GLY A 98 -12.97 -7.52 6.26
N VAL A 99 -13.04 -8.83 6.12
CA VAL A 99 -12.99 -9.51 4.83
C VAL A 99 -14.14 -9.06 3.92
N ASP A 100 -15.36 -9.01 4.47
CA ASP A 100 -16.56 -8.56 3.71
C ASP A 100 -16.43 -7.09 3.29
N ALA A 101 -15.88 -6.25 4.16
CA ALA A 101 -15.67 -4.83 3.90
C ALA A 101 -14.60 -4.58 2.82
N SER A 102 -13.64 -5.50 2.72
CA SER A 102 -12.50 -5.40 1.79
C SER A 102 -12.77 -6.07 0.44
N THR A 103 -13.83 -6.87 0.33
CA THR A 103 -14.16 -7.59 -0.92
C THR A 103 -14.60 -6.60 -1.99
N GLY A 104 -14.04 -6.74 -3.20
CA GLY A 104 -14.34 -5.89 -4.35
C GLY A 104 -13.53 -4.59 -4.43
N ILE A 105 -12.56 -4.39 -3.54
CA ILE A 105 -11.62 -3.28 -3.64
C ILE A 105 -10.60 -3.56 -4.75
N TYR A 106 -10.34 -2.57 -5.59
CA TYR A 106 -9.31 -2.62 -6.63
C TYR A 106 -8.00 -2.02 -6.11
N SER A 107 -6.89 -2.70 -6.38
CA SER A 107 -5.56 -2.18 -6.08
C SER A 107 -4.55 -2.62 -7.14
N ALA A 108 -3.42 -1.92 -7.22
CA ALA A 108 -2.27 -2.34 -8.01
C ALA A 108 -1.12 -2.67 -7.07
N PHE A 109 -0.32 -3.68 -7.44
CA PHE A 109 0.84 -4.08 -6.66
C PHE A 109 2.00 -4.46 -7.58
N TYR A 110 3.22 -4.20 -7.17
CA TYR A 110 4.43 -4.42 -7.98
C TYR A 110 5.34 -5.53 -7.42
N ILE A 111 4.94 -6.16 -6.32
CA ILE A 111 5.63 -7.29 -5.70
C ILE A 111 4.73 -8.52 -5.79
N LYS A 112 5.32 -9.72 -5.80
CA LYS A 112 4.58 -10.98 -5.73
C LYS A 112 3.80 -11.04 -4.41
N ASP A 113 2.48 -11.18 -4.51
CA ASP A 113 1.62 -11.28 -3.33
C ASP A 113 1.83 -12.64 -2.65
N PRO A 114 2.24 -12.69 -1.38
CA PRO A 114 2.46 -13.95 -0.68
C PRO A 114 1.18 -14.73 -0.41
N THR A 115 0.01 -14.14 -0.64
CA THR A 115 -1.30 -14.83 -0.51
C THR A 115 -1.74 -15.51 -1.81
N ASP A 116 -1.13 -15.17 -2.95
CA ASP A 116 -1.47 -15.76 -4.24
C ASP A 116 -0.75 -17.10 -4.43
N PRO A 117 -1.49 -18.22 -4.56
CA PRO A 117 -0.90 -19.56 -4.72
C PRO A 117 0.03 -19.71 -5.93
N GLN A 118 -0.14 -18.86 -6.97
CA GLN A 118 0.75 -18.92 -8.13
C GLN A 118 2.20 -18.54 -7.78
N PHE A 119 2.41 -17.74 -6.74
CA PHE A 119 3.72 -17.30 -6.27
C PHE A 119 4.27 -18.13 -5.11
N GLN A 120 3.44 -18.99 -4.50
CA GLN A 120 3.83 -19.86 -3.38
C GLN A 120 4.53 -21.14 -3.85
N LYS A 121 5.46 -21.00 -4.80
CA LYS A 121 6.20 -22.16 -5.37
C LYS A 121 7.55 -21.74 -5.94
N GLY A 122 8.46 -22.72 -5.99
CA GLY A 122 9.80 -22.55 -6.55
C GLY A 122 10.80 -21.94 -5.55
N LYS A 123 12.04 -21.86 -6.00
CA LYS A 123 13.19 -21.53 -5.15
C LYS A 123 13.04 -20.18 -4.43
N GLU A 124 12.50 -19.17 -5.09
CA GLU A 124 12.32 -17.84 -4.47
C GLU A 124 11.39 -17.89 -3.25
N TRP A 125 10.28 -18.64 -3.37
CA TRP A 125 9.36 -18.84 -2.28
C TRP A 125 9.99 -19.66 -1.15
N ASP A 126 10.69 -20.74 -1.49
CA ASP A 126 11.34 -21.61 -0.51
C ASP A 126 12.41 -20.86 0.28
N ASP A 127 13.20 -20.01 -0.39
CA ASP A 127 14.21 -19.15 0.23
C ASP A 127 13.58 -18.12 1.18
N PHE A 128 12.48 -17.48 0.77
CA PHE A 128 11.73 -16.55 1.62
C PHE A 128 11.16 -17.25 2.86
N VAL A 129 10.53 -18.41 2.68
CA VAL A 129 9.99 -19.22 3.79
C VAL A 129 11.09 -19.64 4.76
N ALA A 130 12.22 -20.09 4.24
CA ALA A 130 13.36 -20.49 5.06
C ALA A 130 13.94 -19.30 5.86
N PHE A 131 14.04 -18.13 5.21
CA PHE A 131 14.47 -16.90 5.86
C PHE A 131 13.53 -16.50 6.98
N MET A 132 12.22 -16.46 6.72
CA MET A 132 11.22 -16.10 7.71
C MET A 132 11.25 -17.05 8.91
N LYS A 133 11.26 -18.35 8.67
CA LYS A 133 11.34 -19.35 9.76
C LYS A 133 12.57 -19.18 10.64
N LYS A 134 13.70 -18.80 10.05
CA LYS A 134 14.97 -18.67 10.77
C LYS A 134 15.12 -17.35 11.51
N TYR A 135 14.73 -16.23 10.89
CA TYR A 135 15.06 -14.89 11.38
C TYR A 135 13.85 -14.11 11.88
N HIS A 136 12.65 -14.50 11.45
CA HIS A 136 11.40 -13.85 11.86
C HIS A 136 10.26 -14.86 12.07
N PRO A 137 10.43 -15.85 12.98
CA PRO A 137 9.51 -16.99 13.10
C PRO A 137 8.08 -16.62 13.54
N THR A 138 7.90 -15.43 14.14
CA THR A 138 6.60 -14.90 14.54
C THR A 138 5.98 -13.97 13.48
N GLY A 139 6.70 -13.69 12.39
CA GLY A 139 6.23 -12.82 11.32
C GLY A 139 5.13 -13.48 10.48
N ALA A 140 4.14 -12.69 10.08
CA ALA A 140 3.06 -13.17 9.23
C ALA A 140 3.56 -13.47 7.81
N MET A 141 3.50 -14.73 7.40
CA MET A 141 3.96 -15.17 6.07
C MET A 141 3.12 -14.59 4.92
N ASN A 142 1.88 -14.19 5.21
CA ASN A 142 0.95 -13.62 4.25
C ASN A 142 0.93 -12.09 4.25
N ASP A 143 1.94 -11.44 4.85
CA ASP A 143 2.04 -9.99 4.88
C ASP A 143 3.04 -9.49 3.82
N ASN A 144 2.57 -8.66 2.90
CA ASN A 144 3.35 -8.05 1.83
C ASN A 144 4.55 -7.26 2.35
N PHE A 145 4.45 -6.66 3.54
CA PHE A 145 5.54 -5.88 4.12
C PHE A 145 6.75 -6.76 4.45
N ASN A 146 6.53 -8.02 4.85
CA ASN A 146 7.61 -8.96 5.06
C ASN A 146 8.32 -9.33 3.74
N VAL A 147 7.55 -9.53 2.66
CA VAL A 147 8.11 -9.76 1.32
C VAL A 147 8.90 -8.55 0.85
N TYR A 148 8.35 -7.35 1.05
CA TYR A 148 9.02 -6.10 0.68
C TYR A 148 10.36 -5.94 1.42
N GLY A 149 10.35 -6.08 2.75
CA GLY A 149 11.56 -5.98 3.57
C GLY A 149 12.62 -7.02 3.17
N TYR A 150 12.21 -8.26 2.93
CA TYR A 150 13.09 -9.31 2.44
C TYR A 150 13.73 -8.96 1.09
N THR A 151 12.93 -8.48 0.13
CA THR A 151 13.41 -8.09 -1.20
C THR A 151 14.39 -6.92 -1.15
N VAL A 152 14.09 -5.90 -0.33
CA VAL A 152 15.01 -4.77 -0.12
C VAL A 152 16.33 -5.24 0.48
N GLY A 153 16.28 -6.15 1.46
CA GLY A 153 17.46 -6.77 2.05
C GLY A 153 18.29 -7.55 1.02
N GLN A 154 17.65 -8.37 0.18
CA GLN A 154 18.34 -9.09 -0.89
C GLN A 154 19.02 -8.13 -1.88
N THR A 155 18.29 -7.09 -2.30
CA THR A 155 18.84 -6.07 -3.21
C THR A 155 20.09 -5.42 -2.62
N MET A 156 20.05 -5.04 -1.34
CA MET A 156 21.22 -4.45 -0.67
C MET A 156 22.39 -5.44 -0.60
N VAL A 157 22.15 -6.71 -0.32
CA VAL A 157 23.20 -7.74 -0.32
C VAL A 157 23.87 -7.83 -1.70
N GLU A 158 23.11 -7.82 -2.79
CA GLU A 158 23.70 -7.85 -4.14
C GLU A 158 24.48 -6.56 -4.46
N VAL A 159 23.98 -5.41 -4.06
CA VAL A 159 24.70 -4.13 -4.19
C VAL A 159 26.04 -4.17 -3.45
N LEU A 160 26.05 -4.66 -2.22
CA LEU A 160 27.27 -4.76 -1.41
C LEU A 160 28.27 -5.77 -2.00
N LYS A 161 27.80 -6.91 -2.52
CA LYS A 161 28.67 -7.86 -3.24
C LYS A 161 29.34 -7.22 -4.46
N LYS A 162 28.57 -6.45 -5.24
CA LYS A 162 29.11 -5.71 -6.40
C LYS A 162 30.07 -4.60 -5.98
N ALA A 163 29.84 -3.96 -4.86
CA ALA A 163 30.70 -2.89 -4.34
C ALA A 163 32.06 -3.41 -3.85
N GLY A 164 32.15 -4.69 -3.44
CA GLY A 164 33.36 -5.30 -2.89
C GLY A 164 33.85 -4.55 -1.66
N ASP A 165 35.18 -4.37 -1.53
CA ASP A 165 35.78 -3.69 -0.38
C ASP A 165 35.64 -2.15 -0.45
N ASN A 166 35.20 -1.61 -1.58
CA ASN A 166 34.96 -0.18 -1.74
C ASN A 166 33.55 0.21 -1.32
N LEU A 167 33.32 0.33 -0.03
CA LEU A 167 32.02 0.68 0.58
C LEU A 167 31.79 2.19 0.71
N THR A 168 32.43 3.00 -0.13
CA THR A 168 32.12 4.43 -0.21
C THR A 168 30.68 4.64 -0.69
N ARG A 169 30.03 5.70 -0.20
CA ARG A 169 28.67 6.08 -0.63
C ARG A 169 28.57 6.18 -2.16
N GLU A 170 29.57 6.80 -2.79
CA GLU A 170 29.60 6.96 -4.25
C GLU A 170 29.56 5.61 -4.97
N ASN A 171 30.43 4.66 -4.56
CA ASN A 171 30.45 3.34 -5.20
C ASN A 171 29.20 2.54 -4.92
N VAL A 172 28.68 2.52 -3.69
CA VAL A 172 27.43 1.84 -3.35
C VAL A 172 26.26 2.37 -4.20
N MET A 173 26.12 3.70 -4.32
CA MET A 173 25.09 4.30 -5.18
C MET A 173 25.28 3.96 -6.65
N LYS A 174 26.52 3.92 -7.14
CA LYS A 174 26.83 3.49 -8.51
C LYS A 174 26.44 2.04 -8.75
N GLN A 175 26.71 1.14 -7.81
CA GLN A 175 26.34 -0.28 -7.94
C GLN A 175 24.82 -0.50 -7.80
N ALA A 176 24.14 0.32 -7.01
CA ALA A 176 22.68 0.26 -6.88
C ALA A 176 21.94 0.74 -8.15
N ALA A 177 22.57 1.60 -8.95
CA ALA A 177 22.01 2.11 -10.22
C ALA A 177 22.27 1.20 -11.43
N ASN A 178 23.07 0.15 -11.28
CA ASN A 178 23.44 -0.85 -12.31
C ASN A 178 22.79 -2.21 -12.01
#